data_579b6f475e6c7df9ab17bc8885f9a778
#
_entry.id   579b6f475e6c7df9ab17bc8885f9a778
#
_cell.length_a   1.000
_cell.length_b   1.000
_cell.length_c   1.000
_cell.angle_alpha   90.00
_cell.angle_beta   90.00
_cell.angle_gamma   90.00
#
_symmetry.space_group_name_H-M   'P 1'
#
loop_
_entity.id
_entity.type
_entity.pdbx_description
1 polymer ?
#
loop_
_entity_poly.entity_id
_entity_poly.type
_entity_poly.pdbx_seq_one_letter_code
_entity_poly.pdbx_strand_id
1 'polypeptide(L)'
;MSVPLAAPAPSAPPHTGGLLLLIDGTPGLLTVAVLGIALLLLLIIKARLQPFVALLAVSVTVGLLAGLSVTELFGTVQRSDAVSTIESGMGGILGHVAIIIGLGTMLGAILEVSGGAEVLASRLLGLFGEKRAPLAMGLTGLLFGIPVFFDVGIFVLAPIVYAAARRAGKSVLLYCLPLLAGLSMTHAFLPPHPGPVAAAGLLHVQLGWVILMGVVCGVPAVLAAWAYAAWIGKRIFVAVPQDMVEAAEEAKRAVLAEQRAQGVAPREHPVPLGTVLTIIGTPLVLILAATFSSIALDPSPARSVLEFVGSPFVALTFALLLAYYLLGIRRGWSRKSLETVSTSSLKPVGNILLVVGAGGVFGAVLKASGVAQALSDTFHDVGLPVIVLSYLISLVLRVAQGSATVAIVTTAGIVAPLLTEGHHSQAFVALVIMAISAGSIFASHVNDGGFWMVAKYFGISERDTLRTWTVLESVLSLAGFVVAAVVSVFVS
;
A
#
# COMPACT_ATOMS: atom_id res chain seq x y z
N MET A 1 50.80 -1.90 -10.68
CA MET A 1 50.13 -3.15 -11.09
C MET A 1 48.73 -2.78 -11.53
N SER A 2 48.54 -2.64 -12.85
CA SER A 2 47.26 -2.31 -13.48
C SER A 2 46.43 -3.57 -13.59
N VAL A 3 45.27 -3.57 -12.95
CA VAL A 3 44.24 -4.62 -13.10
C VAL A 3 43.64 -4.47 -14.50
N PRO A 4 43.58 -5.50 -15.34
CA PRO A 4 42.94 -5.39 -16.64
C PRO A 4 41.44 -5.27 -16.48
N LEU A 5 40.81 -4.28 -17.17
CA LEU A 5 39.35 -4.19 -17.31
C LEU A 5 38.87 -5.50 -17.93
N ALA A 6 37.90 -6.12 -17.25
CA ALA A 6 37.20 -7.27 -17.80
C ALA A 6 36.46 -6.87 -19.09
N ALA A 7 36.66 -7.66 -20.14
CA ALA A 7 35.92 -7.50 -21.38
C ALA A 7 34.40 -7.56 -21.16
N PRO A 8 33.59 -6.79 -21.93
CA PRO A 8 32.16 -6.88 -21.84
C PRO A 8 31.72 -8.32 -22.11
N ALA A 9 30.79 -8.81 -21.26
CA ALA A 9 30.21 -10.13 -21.44
C ALA A 9 29.59 -10.24 -22.84
N PRO A 10 29.75 -11.38 -23.54
CA PRO A 10 29.13 -11.57 -24.84
C PRO A 10 27.61 -11.42 -24.73
N SER A 11 27.02 -10.63 -25.65
CA SER A 11 25.58 -10.52 -25.83
C SER A 11 24.98 -11.93 -25.91
N ALA A 12 23.99 -12.22 -25.06
CA ALA A 12 23.29 -13.48 -25.08
C ALA A 12 22.79 -13.81 -26.51
N PRO A 13 22.97 -15.05 -27.00
CA PRO A 13 22.46 -15.40 -28.32
C PRO A 13 20.94 -15.23 -28.33
N PRO A 14 20.33 -14.89 -29.48
CA PRO A 14 18.89 -14.83 -29.59
C PRO A 14 18.31 -16.18 -29.21
N HIS A 15 17.32 -16.18 -28.31
CA HIS A 15 16.65 -17.38 -27.80
C HIS A 15 15.98 -18.16 -28.93
N THR A 16 16.73 -19.09 -29.52
CA THR A 16 16.24 -20.04 -30.53
C THR A 16 15.95 -21.36 -29.85
N GLY A 17 14.74 -21.53 -29.30
CA GLY A 17 14.36 -22.78 -28.65
C GLY A 17 13.06 -22.79 -27.86
N GLY A 18 12.23 -21.76 -27.97
CA GLY A 18 10.92 -21.73 -27.31
C GLY A 18 9.90 -22.64 -28.02
N LEU A 19 9.23 -23.46 -27.25
CA LEU A 19 8.30 -24.52 -27.72
C LEU A 19 7.07 -23.98 -28.47
N LEU A 20 6.76 -22.65 -28.42
CA LEU A 20 5.48 -22.11 -28.89
C LEU A 20 5.51 -20.61 -29.29
N LEU A 21 6.57 -20.09 -29.87
CA LEU A 21 6.44 -18.77 -30.53
C LEU A 21 5.55 -18.90 -31.78
N LEU A 22 4.25 -18.72 -31.61
CA LEU A 22 3.28 -18.72 -32.73
C LEU A 22 3.50 -17.53 -33.68
N ILE A 23 4.18 -16.47 -33.24
CA ILE A 23 4.52 -15.28 -33.98
C ILE A 23 5.91 -14.81 -33.54
N ASP A 24 6.85 -14.69 -34.44
CA ASP A 24 8.23 -14.28 -34.13
C ASP A 24 8.34 -12.75 -33.91
N GLY A 25 9.33 -12.33 -33.13
CA GLY A 25 9.69 -10.93 -32.90
C GLY A 25 8.78 -10.16 -31.97
N THR A 26 8.86 -8.82 -32.04
CA THR A 26 8.10 -7.88 -31.20
C THR A 26 6.59 -8.12 -31.23
N PRO A 27 5.92 -8.35 -32.39
CA PRO A 27 4.49 -8.63 -32.41
C PRO A 27 4.09 -9.89 -31.64
N GLY A 28 4.93 -10.93 -31.66
CA GLY A 28 4.70 -12.16 -30.90
C GLY A 28 4.77 -11.92 -29.40
N LEU A 29 5.80 -11.20 -28.93
CA LEU A 29 5.95 -10.85 -27.52
C LEU A 29 4.81 -9.96 -27.01
N LEU A 30 4.35 -9.01 -27.83
CA LEU A 30 3.17 -8.17 -27.51
C LEU A 30 1.89 -9.01 -27.42
N THR A 31 1.72 -9.97 -28.31
CA THR A 31 0.58 -10.89 -28.26
C THR A 31 0.60 -11.70 -26.98
N VAL A 32 1.76 -12.25 -26.59
CA VAL A 32 1.94 -12.96 -25.32
C VAL A 32 1.64 -12.06 -24.13
N ALA A 33 2.08 -10.78 -24.14
CA ALA A 33 1.79 -9.81 -23.09
C ALA A 33 0.29 -9.60 -22.93
N VAL A 34 -0.41 -9.30 -24.03
CA VAL A 34 -1.87 -9.05 -24.02
C VAL A 34 -2.63 -10.30 -23.56
N LEU A 35 -2.27 -11.48 -24.08
CA LEU A 35 -2.88 -12.75 -23.67
C LEU A 35 -2.60 -13.07 -22.19
N GLY A 36 -1.38 -12.79 -21.71
CA GLY A 36 -1.01 -12.95 -20.31
C GLY A 36 -1.84 -12.07 -19.38
N ILE A 37 -1.97 -10.79 -19.72
CA ILE A 37 -2.81 -9.84 -18.96
C ILE A 37 -4.29 -10.28 -19.02
N ALA A 38 -4.79 -10.64 -20.20
CA ALA A 38 -6.16 -11.10 -20.35
C ALA A 38 -6.43 -12.39 -19.53
N LEU A 39 -5.48 -13.34 -19.55
CA LEU A 39 -5.54 -14.55 -18.74
C LEU A 39 -5.53 -14.23 -17.25
N LEU A 40 -4.66 -13.31 -16.79
CA LEU A 40 -4.61 -12.86 -15.40
C LEU A 40 -5.96 -12.31 -14.94
N LEU A 41 -6.55 -11.42 -15.74
CA LEU A 41 -7.86 -10.85 -15.47
C LEU A 41 -8.95 -11.94 -15.43
N LEU A 42 -8.94 -12.87 -16.39
CA LEU A 42 -9.90 -13.96 -16.44
C LEU A 42 -9.78 -14.89 -15.21
N LEU A 43 -8.56 -15.23 -14.80
CA LEU A 43 -8.33 -16.08 -13.63
C LEU A 43 -8.79 -15.40 -12.34
N ILE A 44 -8.51 -14.11 -12.18
CA ILE A 44 -8.89 -13.36 -10.97
C ILE A 44 -10.40 -13.08 -10.98
N ILE A 45 -10.96 -12.57 -12.08
CA ILE A 45 -12.33 -12.06 -12.13
C ILE A 45 -13.34 -13.19 -12.27
N LYS A 46 -13.16 -14.05 -13.29
CA LYS A 46 -14.17 -15.07 -13.65
C LYS A 46 -13.94 -16.39 -12.92
N ALA A 47 -12.70 -16.85 -12.86
CA ALA A 47 -12.36 -18.08 -12.14
C ALA A 47 -12.25 -17.86 -10.62
N ARG A 48 -12.20 -16.61 -10.15
CA ARG A 48 -12.07 -16.23 -8.72
C ARG A 48 -10.87 -16.89 -8.04
N LEU A 49 -9.80 -17.12 -8.79
CA LEU A 49 -8.56 -17.63 -8.22
C LEU A 49 -7.92 -16.59 -7.31
N GLN A 50 -7.30 -17.09 -6.26
CA GLN A 50 -6.52 -16.28 -5.35
C GLN A 50 -5.37 -15.58 -6.11
N PRO A 51 -5.14 -14.25 -5.95
CA PRO A 51 -4.21 -13.48 -6.76
C PRO A 51 -2.78 -14.02 -6.82
N PHE A 52 -2.27 -14.58 -5.73
CA PHE A 52 -0.96 -15.22 -5.69
C PHE A 52 -0.88 -16.39 -6.70
N VAL A 53 -1.89 -17.28 -6.70
CA VAL A 53 -1.94 -18.42 -7.60
C VAL A 53 -2.11 -17.97 -9.05
N ALA A 54 -2.98 -16.98 -9.29
CA ALA A 54 -3.20 -16.43 -10.63
C ALA A 54 -1.92 -15.79 -11.21
N LEU A 55 -1.21 -14.98 -10.44
CA LEU A 55 0.05 -14.36 -10.85
C LEU A 55 1.12 -15.40 -11.18
N LEU A 56 1.30 -16.44 -10.34
CA LEU A 56 2.27 -17.50 -10.61
C LEU A 56 1.91 -18.30 -11.87
N ALA A 57 0.64 -18.71 -12.01
CA ALA A 57 0.19 -19.46 -13.16
C ALA A 57 0.40 -18.68 -14.46
N VAL A 58 0.06 -17.38 -14.45
CA VAL A 58 0.27 -16.51 -15.62
C VAL A 58 1.76 -16.26 -15.87
N SER A 59 2.58 -16.08 -14.84
CA SER A 59 4.03 -15.93 -14.99
C SER A 59 4.65 -17.12 -15.71
N VAL A 60 4.31 -18.33 -15.29
CA VAL A 60 4.77 -19.56 -15.94
C VAL A 60 4.27 -19.64 -17.38
N THR A 61 3.00 -19.37 -17.61
CA THR A 61 2.39 -19.41 -18.97
C THR A 61 3.06 -18.40 -19.89
N VAL A 62 3.21 -17.15 -19.45
CA VAL A 62 3.87 -16.08 -20.22
C VAL A 62 5.32 -16.43 -20.50
N GLY A 63 6.08 -16.91 -19.50
CA GLY A 63 7.46 -17.31 -19.67
C GLY A 63 7.63 -18.40 -20.73
N LEU A 64 6.83 -19.46 -20.67
CA LEU A 64 6.86 -20.57 -21.64
C LEU A 64 6.45 -20.12 -23.05
N LEU A 65 5.39 -19.33 -23.18
CA LEU A 65 4.93 -18.80 -24.47
C LEU A 65 5.92 -17.82 -25.09
N ALA A 66 6.63 -17.06 -24.28
CA ALA A 66 7.66 -16.11 -24.73
C ALA A 66 9.05 -16.78 -24.92
N GLY A 67 9.14 -18.11 -24.80
CA GLY A 67 10.34 -18.88 -25.16
C GLY A 67 11.31 -19.18 -24.03
N LEU A 68 10.98 -18.87 -22.78
CA LEU A 68 11.79 -19.31 -21.64
C LEU A 68 11.69 -20.82 -21.47
N SER A 69 12.83 -21.48 -21.22
CA SER A 69 12.87 -22.90 -20.93
C SER A 69 12.36 -23.19 -19.51
N VAL A 70 11.92 -24.40 -19.27
CA VAL A 70 11.53 -24.87 -17.93
C VAL A 70 12.69 -24.71 -16.93
N THR A 71 13.93 -24.92 -17.40
CA THR A 71 15.12 -24.79 -16.56
C THR A 71 15.44 -23.33 -16.18
N GLU A 72 15.15 -22.37 -17.04
CA GLU A 72 15.28 -20.94 -16.73
C GLU A 72 14.19 -20.49 -15.75
N LEU A 73 12.97 -21.02 -15.89
CA LEU A 73 11.87 -20.68 -14.98
C LEU A 73 12.04 -21.28 -13.58
N PHE A 74 12.34 -22.60 -13.50
CA PHE A 74 12.31 -23.35 -12.25
C PHE A 74 13.69 -23.76 -11.73
N GLY A 75 14.77 -23.49 -12.47
CA GLY A 75 16.11 -23.97 -12.15
C GLY A 75 16.31 -25.46 -12.41
N THR A 76 17.49 -25.96 -12.07
CA THR A 76 17.81 -27.41 -12.12
C THR A 76 18.45 -27.85 -10.82
N VAL A 77 18.20 -29.08 -10.42
CA VAL A 77 18.81 -29.70 -9.24
C VAL A 77 20.34 -29.83 -9.38
N GLN A 78 20.86 -29.81 -10.60
CA GLN A 78 22.31 -29.98 -10.90
C GLN A 78 23.09 -28.68 -10.87
N ARG A 79 22.45 -27.51 -10.92
CA ARG A 79 23.08 -26.19 -10.83
C ARG A 79 22.58 -25.47 -9.57
N SER A 80 23.19 -25.76 -8.43
CA SER A 80 22.86 -25.13 -7.15
C SER A 80 23.19 -23.62 -7.10
N ASP A 81 23.95 -23.12 -8.06
CA ASP A 81 24.40 -21.75 -8.24
C ASP A 81 23.54 -20.92 -9.22
N ALA A 82 22.68 -21.57 -9.99
CA ALA A 82 21.76 -20.90 -10.91
C ALA A 82 20.38 -20.71 -10.28
N VAL A 83 20.15 -19.53 -9.70
CA VAL A 83 18.82 -19.17 -9.15
C VAL A 83 17.81 -19.05 -10.28
N SER A 84 16.67 -19.75 -10.17
CA SER A 84 15.60 -19.70 -11.16
C SER A 84 14.97 -18.30 -11.26
N THR A 85 14.35 -17.99 -12.41
CA THR A 85 13.65 -16.69 -12.59
C THR A 85 12.55 -16.51 -11.55
N ILE A 86 11.84 -17.60 -11.18
CA ILE A 86 10.80 -17.56 -10.16
C ILE A 86 11.39 -17.26 -8.78
N GLU A 87 12.46 -17.96 -8.39
CA GLU A 87 13.09 -17.75 -7.07
C GLU A 87 13.73 -16.38 -6.97
N SER A 88 14.45 -15.93 -8.02
CA SER A 88 15.07 -14.61 -8.03
C SER A 88 14.03 -13.49 -7.99
N GLY A 89 12.93 -13.61 -8.72
CA GLY A 89 11.84 -12.64 -8.70
C GLY A 89 11.16 -12.56 -7.34
N MET A 90 10.86 -13.72 -6.73
CA MET A 90 10.24 -13.78 -5.41
C MET A 90 11.19 -13.32 -4.30
N GLY A 91 12.40 -13.87 -4.27
CA GLY A 91 13.39 -13.57 -3.23
C GLY A 91 13.88 -12.14 -3.28
N GLY A 92 14.10 -11.58 -4.47
CA GLY A 92 14.55 -10.21 -4.67
C GLY A 92 13.60 -9.20 -4.06
N ILE A 93 12.30 -9.32 -4.31
CA ILE A 93 11.32 -8.37 -3.76
C ILE A 93 11.06 -8.62 -2.26
N LEU A 94 10.89 -9.88 -1.84
CA LEU A 94 10.58 -10.19 -0.45
C LEU A 94 11.73 -9.82 0.49
N GLY A 95 12.98 -10.04 0.10
CA GLY A 95 14.13 -9.63 0.88
C GLY A 95 14.16 -8.14 1.21
N HIS A 96 13.64 -7.30 0.31
CA HIS A 96 13.57 -5.86 0.51
C HIS A 96 12.33 -5.40 1.29
N VAL A 97 11.17 -6.00 1.01
CA VAL A 97 9.86 -5.47 1.43
C VAL A 97 9.33 -6.12 2.71
N ALA A 98 9.62 -7.41 2.95
CA ALA A 98 9.02 -8.16 4.05
C ALA A 98 9.33 -7.57 5.43
N ILE A 99 10.56 -7.10 5.63
CA ILE A 99 10.98 -6.49 6.90
C ILE A 99 10.21 -5.20 7.18
N ILE A 100 10.07 -4.35 6.16
CA ILE A 100 9.40 -3.05 6.27
C ILE A 100 7.91 -3.24 6.58
N ILE A 101 7.25 -4.16 5.87
CA ILE A 101 5.84 -4.49 6.11
C ILE A 101 5.66 -5.08 7.51
N GLY A 102 6.53 -6.00 7.92
CA GLY A 102 6.47 -6.63 9.25
C GLY A 102 6.62 -5.61 10.38
N LEU A 103 7.66 -4.77 10.33
CA LEU A 103 7.91 -3.73 11.34
C LEU A 103 6.78 -2.69 11.39
N GLY A 104 6.30 -2.24 10.21
CA GLY A 104 5.18 -1.29 10.13
C GLY A 104 3.89 -1.85 10.73
N THR A 105 3.58 -3.12 10.47
CA THR A 105 2.41 -3.80 11.01
C THR A 105 2.49 -3.96 12.53
N MET A 106 3.66 -4.35 13.06
CA MET A 106 3.87 -4.43 14.52
C MET A 106 3.71 -3.06 15.19
N LEU A 107 4.28 -2.01 14.58
CA LEU A 107 4.16 -0.63 15.08
C LEU A 107 2.69 -0.20 15.14
N GLY A 108 1.92 -0.47 14.08
CA GLY A 108 0.49 -0.19 14.01
C GLY A 108 -0.29 -0.91 15.12
N ALA A 109 -0.03 -2.21 15.34
CA ALA A 109 -0.70 -3.00 16.36
C ALA A 109 -0.42 -2.50 17.80
N ILE A 110 0.81 -2.10 18.10
CA ILE A 110 1.14 -1.52 19.42
C ILE A 110 0.41 -0.19 19.64
N LEU A 111 0.34 0.67 18.62
CA LEU A 111 -0.41 1.93 18.69
C LEU A 111 -1.91 1.70 18.87
N GLU A 112 -2.46 0.70 18.21
CA GLU A 112 -3.87 0.29 18.33
C GLU A 112 -4.18 -0.19 19.75
N VAL A 113 -3.48 -1.24 20.20
CA VAL A 113 -3.74 -1.89 21.50
C VAL A 113 -3.49 -0.92 22.67
N SER A 114 -2.53 0.02 22.52
CA SER A 114 -2.26 1.03 23.57
C SER A 114 -3.35 2.11 23.70
N GLY A 115 -4.30 2.21 22.76
CA GLY A 115 -5.33 3.24 22.74
C GLY A 115 -4.89 4.55 22.10
N GLY A 116 -3.86 4.51 21.29
CA GLY A 116 -3.38 5.68 20.55
C GLY A 116 -4.43 6.32 19.65
N ALA A 117 -5.30 5.50 19.05
CA ALA A 117 -6.40 5.95 18.20
C ALA A 117 -7.41 6.80 18.94
N GLU A 118 -7.88 6.30 20.09
CA GLU A 118 -8.89 6.98 20.90
C GLU A 118 -8.37 8.32 21.44
N VAL A 119 -7.09 8.35 21.83
CA VAL A 119 -6.46 9.58 22.31
C VAL A 119 -6.35 10.60 21.19
N LEU A 120 -5.89 10.18 20.00
CA LEU A 120 -5.76 11.06 18.83
C LEU A 120 -7.14 11.65 18.47
N ALA A 121 -8.15 10.81 18.33
CA ALA A 121 -9.50 11.26 17.97
C ALA A 121 -10.12 12.18 19.03
N SER A 122 -10.06 11.80 20.31
CA SER A 122 -10.63 12.60 21.39
C SER A 122 -9.96 13.96 21.55
N ARG A 123 -8.63 14.02 21.39
CA ARG A 123 -7.88 15.29 21.46
C ARG A 123 -8.15 16.19 20.26
N LEU A 124 -8.22 15.64 19.05
CA LEU A 124 -8.57 16.43 17.86
C LEU A 124 -10.01 16.94 17.94
N LEU A 125 -10.97 16.11 18.40
CA LEU A 125 -12.35 16.55 18.62
C LEU A 125 -12.42 17.68 19.66
N GLY A 126 -11.65 17.57 20.75
CA GLY A 126 -11.57 18.63 21.76
C GLY A 126 -10.97 19.94 21.22
N LEU A 127 -9.94 19.84 20.37
CA LEU A 127 -9.27 20.99 19.77
C LEU A 127 -10.14 21.73 18.74
N PHE A 128 -10.79 20.98 17.84
CA PHE A 128 -11.58 21.55 16.75
C PHE A 128 -13.02 21.88 17.15
N GLY A 129 -13.51 21.29 18.25
CA GLY A 129 -14.87 21.48 18.75
C GLY A 129 -15.96 20.87 17.85
N GLU A 130 -17.21 20.95 18.28
CA GLU A 130 -18.36 20.29 17.61
C GLU A 130 -18.61 20.79 16.17
N LYS A 131 -18.39 22.09 15.91
CA LYS A 131 -18.61 22.65 14.56
C LYS A 131 -17.65 22.09 13.51
N ARG A 132 -16.44 21.75 13.89
CA ARG A 132 -15.39 21.22 13.01
C ARG A 132 -15.08 19.73 13.27
N ALA A 133 -15.95 19.03 13.99
CA ALA A 133 -15.80 17.62 14.30
C ALA A 133 -15.60 16.72 13.04
N PRO A 134 -16.26 16.97 11.89
CA PRO A 134 -15.97 16.25 10.66
C PRO A 134 -14.50 16.37 10.20
N LEU A 135 -13.92 17.56 10.31
CA LEU A 135 -12.50 17.79 10.01
C LEU A 135 -11.59 17.06 11.00
N ALA A 136 -11.93 17.10 12.29
CA ALA A 136 -11.20 16.35 13.32
C ALA A 136 -11.20 14.83 13.03
N MET A 137 -12.33 14.29 12.59
CA MET A 137 -12.42 12.88 12.16
C MET A 137 -11.54 12.60 10.94
N GLY A 138 -11.58 13.45 9.93
CA GLY A 138 -10.71 13.32 8.75
C GLY A 138 -9.24 13.33 9.11
N LEU A 139 -8.80 14.27 9.94
CA LEU A 139 -7.42 14.34 10.45
C LEU A 139 -7.06 13.11 11.31
N THR A 140 -8.00 12.60 12.10
CA THR A 140 -7.79 11.36 12.86
C THR A 140 -7.54 10.19 11.91
N GLY A 141 -8.38 10.04 10.87
CA GLY A 141 -8.19 9.01 9.85
C GLY A 141 -6.83 9.14 9.15
N LEU A 142 -6.45 10.35 8.79
CA LEU A 142 -5.18 10.62 8.14
C LEU A 142 -3.98 10.25 9.03
N LEU A 143 -3.94 10.74 10.26
CA LEU A 143 -2.79 10.52 11.15
C LEU A 143 -2.73 9.08 11.67
N PHE A 144 -3.87 8.52 12.08
CA PHE A 144 -3.93 7.15 12.59
C PHE A 144 -3.76 6.12 11.49
N GLY A 145 -4.26 6.42 10.29
CA GLY A 145 -4.11 5.55 9.12
C GLY A 145 -2.67 5.38 8.64
N ILE A 146 -1.70 6.23 9.02
CA ILE A 146 -0.31 6.04 8.61
C ILE A 146 0.24 4.68 9.05
N PRO A 147 0.20 4.30 10.33
CA PRO A 147 0.72 3.01 10.78
C PRO A 147 -0.33 1.89 10.84
N VAL A 148 -1.62 2.17 10.66
CA VAL A 148 -2.71 1.24 10.93
C VAL A 148 -3.50 0.92 9.66
N PHE A 149 -3.80 -0.36 9.46
CA PHE A 149 -4.60 -0.81 8.31
C PHE A 149 -6.01 -0.19 8.31
N PHE A 150 -6.54 0.02 7.11
CA PHE A 150 -7.85 0.60 6.87
C PHE A 150 -8.97 -0.08 7.68
N ASP A 151 -9.02 -1.41 7.65
CA ASP A 151 -10.02 -2.23 8.32
C ASP A 151 -10.01 -2.04 9.83
N VAL A 152 -8.82 -2.07 10.41
CA VAL A 152 -8.59 -1.86 11.84
C VAL A 152 -8.95 -0.42 12.24
N GLY A 153 -8.59 0.54 11.40
CA GLY A 153 -8.95 1.96 11.61
C GLY A 153 -10.46 2.17 11.68
N ILE A 154 -11.24 1.52 10.82
CA ILE A 154 -12.71 1.55 10.88
C ILE A 154 -13.20 0.99 12.21
N PHE A 155 -12.76 -0.23 12.56
CA PHE A 155 -13.20 -0.93 13.75
C PHE A 155 -12.96 -0.12 15.04
N VAL A 156 -11.76 0.41 15.19
CA VAL A 156 -11.34 1.14 16.40
C VAL A 156 -12.01 2.52 16.50
N LEU A 157 -12.22 3.20 15.36
CA LEU A 157 -12.71 4.59 15.36
C LEU A 157 -14.23 4.72 15.18
N ALA A 158 -14.93 3.67 14.75
CA ALA A 158 -16.40 3.69 14.57
C ALA A 158 -17.15 4.11 15.85
N PRO A 159 -16.84 3.62 17.07
CA PRO A 159 -17.52 4.06 18.29
C PRO A 159 -17.40 5.57 18.53
N ILE A 160 -16.27 6.18 18.15
CA ILE A 160 -16.04 7.62 18.31
C ILE A 160 -16.87 8.41 17.30
N VAL A 161 -16.97 7.90 16.07
CA VAL A 161 -17.87 8.45 15.02
C VAL A 161 -19.32 8.45 15.51
N TYR A 162 -19.79 7.35 16.10
CA TYR A 162 -21.15 7.23 16.64
C TYR A 162 -21.39 8.24 17.76
N ALA A 163 -20.46 8.35 18.71
CA ALA A 163 -20.58 9.30 19.81
C ALA A 163 -20.63 10.76 19.31
N ALA A 164 -19.80 11.11 18.33
CA ALA A 164 -19.79 12.45 17.73
C ALA A 164 -21.09 12.75 16.97
N ALA A 165 -21.57 11.80 16.15
CA ALA A 165 -22.81 11.95 15.39
C ALA A 165 -24.05 12.07 16.28
N ARG A 166 -24.16 11.23 17.32
CA ARG A 166 -25.25 11.30 18.33
C ARG A 166 -25.27 12.62 19.07
N ARG A 167 -24.12 13.06 19.60
CA ARG A 167 -24.03 14.30 20.34
C ARG A 167 -24.46 15.50 19.51
N ALA A 168 -24.13 15.51 18.23
CA ALA A 168 -24.50 16.59 17.31
C ALA A 168 -25.90 16.45 16.70
N GLY A 169 -26.58 15.31 16.84
CA GLY A 169 -27.87 15.03 16.17
C GLY A 169 -27.78 15.06 14.65
N LYS A 170 -26.63 14.69 14.08
CA LYS A 170 -26.36 14.76 12.63
C LYS A 170 -26.14 13.38 12.02
N SER A 171 -26.18 13.34 10.67
CA SER A 171 -25.89 12.12 9.91
C SER A 171 -24.52 11.54 10.26
N VAL A 172 -24.43 10.22 10.43
CA VAL A 172 -23.17 9.50 10.64
C VAL A 172 -22.19 9.73 9.48
N LEU A 173 -22.72 9.95 8.27
CA LEU A 173 -21.91 10.20 7.05
C LEU A 173 -21.02 11.43 7.18
N LEU A 174 -21.43 12.47 7.90
CA LEU A 174 -20.63 13.68 8.10
C LEU A 174 -19.34 13.41 8.86
N TYR A 175 -19.27 12.35 9.64
CA TYR A 175 -18.12 12.00 10.47
C TYR A 175 -17.35 10.81 9.91
N CYS A 176 -18.05 9.78 9.42
CA CYS A 176 -17.39 8.59 8.90
C CYS A 176 -16.70 8.85 7.55
N LEU A 177 -17.32 9.55 6.60
CA LEU A 177 -16.73 9.75 5.28
C LEU A 177 -15.40 10.51 5.31
N PRO A 178 -15.23 11.63 6.05
CA PRO A 178 -13.93 12.27 6.17
C PRO A 178 -12.88 11.38 6.83
N LEU A 179 -13.26 10.61 7.87
CA LEU A 179 -12.41 9.62 8.52
C LEU A 179 -11.91 8.57 7.52
N LEU A 180 -12.85 7.98 6.78
CA LEU A 180 -12.58 6.95 5.79
C LEU A 180 -11.70 7.44 4.64
N ALA A 181 -11.92 8.67 4.16
CA ALA A 181 -11.06 9.30 3.17
C ALA A 181 -9.60 9.44 3.65
N GLY A 182 -9.42 9.82 4.94
CA GLY A 182 -8.10 9.90 5.55
C GLY A 182 -7.42 8.54 5.64
N LEU A 183 -8.14 7.51 6.12
CA LEU A 183 -7.65 6.13 6.20
C LEU A 183 -7.33 5.55 4.82
N SER A 184 -8.17 5.78 3.82
CA SER A 184 -7.97 5.27 2.47
C SER A 184 -6.77 5.93 1.78
N MET A 185 -6.65 7.26 1.92
CA MET A 185 -5.49 7.99 1.41
C MET A 185 -4.18 7.43 1.96
N THR A 186 -4.06 7.28 3.26
CA THR A 186 -2.83 6.78 3.87
C THR A 186 -2.55 5.33 3.48
N HIS A 187 -3.59 4.50 3.45
CA HIS A 187 -3.49 3.10 3.06
C HIS A 187 -2.94 2.91 1.63
N ALA A 188 -3.36 3.75 0.69
CA ALA A 188 -2.97 3.62 -0.71
C ALA A 188 -1.70 4.40 -1.09
N PHE A 189 -1.46 5.56 -0.47
CA PHE A 189 -0.41 6.49 -0.91
C PHE A 189 0.83 6.50 -0.02
N LEU A 190 0.74 6.06 1.24
CA LEU A 190 1.85 6.25 2.17
C LEU A 190 2.45 4.93 2.68
N PRO A 191 3.78 4.79 2.68
CA PRO A 191 4.46 3.82 3.52
C PRO A 191 4.13 4.07 5.02
N PRO A 192 4.13 3.04 5.88
CA PRO A 192 4.61 1.68 5.63
C PRO A 192 3.54 0.69 5.12
N HIS A 193 2.45 1.16 4.54
CA HIS A 193 1.43 0.26 4.00
C HIS A 193 1.98 -0.66 2.90
N PRO A 194 1.52 -1.94 2.86
CA PRO A 194 2.11 -2.96 2.00
C PRO A 194 2.08 -2.62 0.51
N GLY A 195 1.01 -2.00 0.01
CA GLY A 195 0.88 -1.63 -1.39
C GLY A 195 1.98 -0.67 -1.86
N PRO A 196 2.08 0.55 -1.30
CA PRO A 196 3.12 1.51 -1.64
C PRO A 196 4.55 0.99 -1.40
N VAL A 197 4.77 0.22 -0.31
CA VAL A 197 6.08 -0.37 -0.01
C VAL A 197 6.47 -1.42 -1.05
N ALA A 198 5.54 -2.28 -1.45
CA ALA A 198 5.77 -3.27 -2.49
C ALA A 198 6.03 -2.63 -3.86
N ALA A 199 5.25 -1.61 -4.23
CA ALA A 199 5.48 -0.85 -5.46
C ALA A 199 6.86 -0.17 -5.45
N ALA A 200 7.26 0.44 -4.33
CA ALA A 200 8.59 1.02 -4.17
C ALA A 200 9.70 -0.01 -4.37
N GLY A 201 9.55 -1.21 -3.81
CA GLY A 201 10.49 -2.31 -3.98
C GLY A 201 10.55 -2.82 -5.43
N LEU A 202 9.40 -3.03 -6.07
CA LEU A 202 9.30 -3.51 -7.46
C LEU A 202 9.86 -2.50 -8.47
N LEU A 203 9.68 -1.21 -8.23
CA LEU A 203 10.11 -0.11 -9.09
C LEU A 203 11.45 0.50 -8.66
N HIS A 204 12.12 -0.08 -7.66
CA HIS A 204 13.43 0.34 -7.13
C HIS A 204 13.50 1.83 -6.73
N VAL A 205 12.45 2.31 -6.04
CA VAL A 205 12.34 3.70 -5.57
C VAL A 205 12.60 3.78 -4.07
N GLN A 206 13.36 4.79 -3.65
CA GLN A 206 13.55 5.08 -2.23
C GLN A 206 12.23 5.49 -1.57
N LEU A 207 11.92 4.92 -0.40
CA LEU A 207 10.66 5.17 0.29
C LEU A 207 10.41 6.65 0.66
N GLY A 208 11.47 7.43 0.85
CA GLY A 208 11.32 8.85 1.10
C GLY A 208 10.71 9.62 -0.08
N TRP A 209 11.05 9.25 -1.32
CA TRP A 209 10.39 9.79 -2.50
C TRP A 209 8.92 9.39 -2.58
N VAL A 210 8.60 8.14 -2.20
CA VAL A 210 7.21 7.66 -2.14
C VAL A 210 6.42 8.43 -1.07
N ILE A 211 7.00 8.67 0.12
CA ILE A 211 6.37 9.48 1.16
C ILE A 211 6.14 10.91 0.67
N LEU A 212 7.17 11.55 0.07
CA LEU A 212 7.08 12.91 -0.41
C LEU A 212 5.99 13.07 -1.48
N MET A 213 6.01 12.24 -2.52
CA MET A 213 5.01 12.28 -3.58
C MET A 213 3.63 11.81 -3.09
N GLY A 214 3.59 10.89 -2.10
CA GLY A 214 2.37 10.49 -1.42
C GLY A 214 1.70 11.65 -0.70
N VAL A 215 2.47 12.51 -0.04
CA VAL A 215 1.94 13.75 0.57
C VAL A 215 1.53 14.76 -0.51
N VAL A 216 2.36 14.97 -1.53
CA VAL A 216 2.08 15.92 -2.63
C VAL A 216 0.78 15.55 -3.37
N CYS A 217 0.58 14.28 -3.69
CA CYS A 217 -0.63 13.82 -4.40
C CYS A 217 -1.81 13.56 -3.45
N GLY A 218 -1.54 13.00 -2.28
CA GLY A 218 -2.57 12.55 -1.35
C GLY A 218 -3.26 13.69 -0.60
N VAL A 219 -2.53 14.77 -0.24
CA VAL A 219 -3.15 15.90 0.47
C VAL A 219 -4.21 16.60 -0.39
N PRO A 220 -3.95 16.98 -1.65
CA PRO A 220 -5.01 17.52 -2.50
C PRO A 220 -6.15 16.53 -2.73
N ALA A 221 -5.84 15.23 -2.89
CA ALA A 221 -6.82 14.18 -3.08
C ALA A 221 -7.76 14.05 -1.88
N VAL A 222 -7.22 14.00 -0.66
CA VAL A 222 -8.05 13.90 0.55
C VAL A 222 -8.86 15.18 0.81
N LEU A 223 -8.34 16.35 0.46
CA LEU A 223 -9.10 17.59 0.56
C LEU A 223 -10.31 17.61 -0.40
N ALA A 224 -10.12 17.12 -1.63
CA ALA A 224 -11.23 16.95 -2.59
C ALA A 224 -12.27 15.94 -2.06
N ALA A 225 -11.82 14.82 -1.51
CA ALA A 225 -12.70 13.82 -0.89
C ALA A 225 -13.44 14.39 0.33
N TRP A 226 -12.81 15.19 1.19
CA TRP A 226 -13.47 15.85 2.33
C TRP A 226 -14.50 16.90 1.88
N ALA A 227 -14.22 17.61 0.79
CA ALA A 227 -15.20 18.53 0.23
C ALA A 227 -16.44 17.77 -0.26
N TYR A 228 -16.23 16.66 -0.96
CA TYR A 228 -17.33 15.76 -1.35
C TYR A 228 -18.07 15.18 -0.14
N ALA A 229 -17.33 14.68 0.86
CA ALA A 229 -17.91 14.12 2.10
C ALA A 229 -18.78 15.15 2.83
N ALA A 230 -18.31 16.41 2.93
CA ALA A 230 -19.08 17.48 3.54
C ALA A 230 -20.34 17.86 2.75
N TRP A 231 -20.27 17.75 1.42
CA TRP A 231 -21.41 18.02 0.55
C TRP A 231 -22.46 16.91 0.60
N ILE A 232 -22.05 15.63 0.44
CA ILE A 232 -22.98 14.50 0.40
C ILE A 232 -23.57 14.18 1.77
N GLY A 233 -22.77 14.30 2.83
CA GLY A 233 -23.21 14.04 4.21
C GLY A 233 -24.27 15.02 4.74
N LYS A 234 -24.44 16.17 4.09
CA LYS A 234 -25.55 17.11 4.36
C LYS A 234 -26.83 16.74 3.59
N ARG A 235 -26.70 15.95 2.52
CA ARG A 235 -27.84 15.60 1.63
C ARG A 235 -28.45 14.26 1.95
N ILE A 236 -27.65 13.32 2.46
CA ILE A 236 -28.10 11.99 2.85
C ILE A 236 -28.01 11.90 4.37
N PHE A 237 -29.13 11.62 5.01
CA PHE A 237 -29.17 11.41 6.46
C PHE A 237 -29.18 9.91 6.75
N VAL A 238 -28.16 9.46 7.48
CA VAL A 238 -28.07 8.11 8.03
C VAL A 238 -27.99 8.25 9.54
N ALA A 239 -28.96 7.64 10.24
CA ALA A 239 -28.99 7.63 11.70
C ALA A 239 -27.87 6.71 12.23
N VAL A 240 -27.40 6.97 13.44
CA VAL A 240 -26.47 6.05 14.11
C VAL A 240 -27.22 4.76 14.45
N PRO A 241 -26.80 3.59 13.94
CA PRO A 241 -27.48 2.33 14.21
C PRO A 241 -27.26 1.93 15.68
N GLN A 242 -28.35 1.66 16.40
CA GLN A 242 -28.28 1.34 17.84
C GLN A 242 -27.68 -0.04 18.09
N ASP A 243 -28.04 -1.02 17.29
CA ASP A 243 -27.51 -2.37 17.28
C ASP A 243 -25.99 -2.41 17.07
N MET A 244 -25.50 -1.57 16.18
CA MET A 244 -24.04 -1.47 15.93
C MET A 244 -23.29 -0.77 17.06
N VAL A 245 -23.93 0.13 17.79
CA VAL A 245 -23.34 0.72 19.00
C VAL A 245 -23.19 -0.33 20.09
N GLU A 246 -24.23 -1.13 20.32
CA GLU A 246 -24.19 -2.22 21.30
C GLU A 246 -23.16 -3.28 20.91
N ALA A 247 -23.14 -3.70 19.63
CA ALA A 247 -22.16 -4.62 19.11
C ALA A 247 -20.71 -4.07 19.22
N ALA A 248 -20.49 -2.78 18.96
CA ALA A 248 -19.19 -2.14 19.11
C ALA A 248 -18.74 -2.08 20.59
N GLU A 249 -19.67 -1.83 21.51
CA GLU A 249 -19.37 -1.86 22.94
C GLU A 249 -19.06 -3.28 23.44
N GLU A 250 -19.80 -4.29 22.97
CA GLU A 250 -19.53 -5.69 23.27
C GLU A 250 -18.18 -6.14 22.71
N ALA A 251 -17.90 -5.82 21.43
CA ALA A 251 -16.62 -6.12 20.82
C ALA A 251 -15.46 -5.45 21.56
N LYS A 252 -15.64 -4.19 21.99
CA LYS A 252 -14.64 -3.49 22.82
C LYS A 252 -14.42 -4.18 24.17
N ARG A 253 -15.49 -4.65 24.82
CA ARG A 253 -15.39 -5.41 26.07
C ARG A 253 -14.67 -6.75 25.87
N ALA A 254 -14.98 -7.46 24.77
CA ALA A 254 -14.31 -8.71 24.43
C ALA A 254 -12.81 -8.51 24.17
N VAL A 255 -12.43 -7.49 23.38
CA VAL A 255 -11.04 -7.13 23.14
C VAL A 255 -10.32 -6.76 24.44
N LEU A 256 -10.93 -5.98 25.31
CA LEU A 256 -10.36 -5.64 26.61
C LEU A 256 -10.19 -6.87 27.53
N ALA A 257 -11.14 -7.81 27.47
CA ALA A 257 -11.05 -9.06 28.23
C ALA A 257 -9.91 -9.93 27.70
N GLU A 258 -9.78 -10.05 26.39
CA GLU A 258 -8.68 -10.77 25.74
C GLU A 258 -7.31 -10.13 26.04
N GLN A 259 -7.21 -8.80 25.96
CA GLN A 259 -6.00 -8.07 26.34
C GLN A 259 -5.61 -8.32 27.78
N ARG A 260 -6.58 -8.35 28.73
CA ARG A 260 -6.33 -8.70 30.11
C ARG A 260 -5.84 -10.14 30.26
N ALA A 261 -6.45 -11.08 29.54
CA ALA A 261 -6.02 -12.48 29.54
C ALA A 261 -4.60 -12.65 28.98
N GLN A 262 -4.20 -11.80 28.06
CA GLN A 262 -2.84 -11.73 27.49
C GLN A 262 -1.85 -10.96 28.39
N GLY A 263 -2.27 -10.49 29.57
CA GLY A 263 -1.41 -9.75 30.51
C GLY A 263 -1.11 -8.31 30.08
N VAL A 264 -1.92 -7.75 29.18
CA VAL A 264 -1.87 -6.32 28.87
C VAL A 264 -2.49 -5.55 30.04
N ALA A 265 -1.69 -4.71 30.70
CA ALA A 265 -2.14 -3.95 31.87
C ALA A 265 -3.35 -3.05 31.51
N PRO A 266 -4.32 -2.90 32.44
CA PRO A 266 -5.43 -1.96 32.28
C PRO A 266 -4.92 -0.53 32.02
N ARG A 267 -5.64 0.21 31.22
CA ARG A 267 -5.32 1.62 30.90
C ARG A 267 -5.66 2.52 32.09
N GLU A 268 -4.78 2.67 33.08
CA GLU A 268 -4.99 3.57 34.22
C GLU A 268 -5.00 5.04 33.77
N HIS A 269 -4.16 5.40 32.80
CA HIS A 269 -4.10 6.76 32.25
C HIS A 269 -4.07 6.73 30.72
N PRO A 270 -4.73 7.71 30.05
CA PRO A 270 -4.66 7.82 28.59
C PRO A 270 -3.22 8.11 28.13
N VAL A 271 -2.88 7.63 26.93
CA VAL A 271 -1.58 7.91 26.31
C VAL A 271 -1.48 9.41 26.01
N PRO A 272 -0.36 10.09 26.29
CA PRO A 272 -0.19 11.47 25.86
C PRO A 272 -0.20 11.60 24.33
N LEU A 273 -0.93 12.58 23.77
CA LEU A 273 -0.98 12.83 22.33
C LEU A 273 0.43 12.98 21.72
N GLY A 274 1.32 13.71 22.42
CA GLY A 274 2.70 13.88 21.98
C GLY A 274 3.44 12.57 21.77
N THR A 275 3.21 11.58 22.65
CA THR A 275 3.80 10.24 22.51
C THR A 275 3.32 9.54 21.23
N VAL A 276 2.01 9.61 20.94
CA VAL A 276 1.44 9.01 19.73
C VAL A 276 2.04 9.66 18.47
N LEU A 277 2.05 11.01 18.44
CA LEU A 277 2.60 11.78 17.32
C LEU A 277 4.11 11.55 17.13
N THR A 278 4.87 11.43 18.24
CA THR A 278 6.30 11.12 18.18
C THR A 278 6.53 9.75 17.54
N ILE A 279 5.80 8.72 17.98
CA ILE A 279 5.96 7.37 17.46
C ILE A 279 5.60 7.29 15.98
N ILE A 280 4.49 7.92 15.56
CA ILE A 280 4.06 7.96 14.16
C ILE A 280 5.04 8.78 13.31
N GLY A 281 5.48 9.93 13.83
CA GLY A 281 6.34 10.87 13.10
C GLY A 281 7.80 10.40 12.98
N THR A 282 8.30 9.63 13.94
CA THR A 282 9.71 9.21 13.96
C THR A 282 10.16 8.53 12.67
N PRO A 283 9.53 7.45 12.16
CA PRO A 283 10.00 6.81 10.93
C PRO A 283 9.86 7.74 9.72
N LEU A 284 8.80 8.53 9.65
CA LEU A 284 8.60 9.48 8.54
C LEU A 284 9.71 10.52 8.48
N VAL A 285 10.00 11.15 9.62
CA VAL A 285 11.03 12.21 9.72
C VAL A 285 12.41 11.63 9.40
N LEU A 286 12.75 10.46 9.93
CA LEU A 286 14.06 9.84 9.68
C LEU A 286 14.23 9.45 8.21
N ILE A 287 13.22 8.81 7.59
CA ILE A 287 13.26 8.42 6.17
C ILE A 287 13.34 9.65 5.27
N LEU A 288 12.55 10.69 5.55
CA LEU A 288 12.63 11.93 4.79
C LEU A 288 13.97 12.63 4.97
N ALA A 289 14.53 12.67 6.18
CA ALA A 289 15.85 13.25 6.43
C ALA A 289 16.96 12.55 5.62
N ALA A 290 16.91 11.22 5.52
CA ALA A 290 17.82 10.47 4.66
C ALA A 290 17.67 10.85 3.18
N THR A 291 16.42 10.92 2.69
CA THR A 291 16.14 11.29 1.30
C THR A 291 16.59 12.72 0.99
N PHE A 292 16.28 13.68 1.86
CA PHE A 292 16.75 15.06 1.67
C PHE A 292 18.25 15.19 1.77
N SER A 293 18.91 14.43 2.66
CA SER A 293 20.38 14.44 2.76
C SER A 293 21.03 13.92 1.49
N SER A 294 20.46 12.91 0.85
CA SER A 294 20.98 12.37 -0.42
C SER A 294 20.87 13.35 -1.60
N ILE A 295 19.95 14.31 -1.53
CA ILE A 295 19.75 15.34 -2.56
C ILE A 295 20.59 16.60 -2.28
N ALA A 296 20.63 17.02 -1.01
CA ALA A 296 21.15 18.34 -0.64
C ALA A 296 22.61 18.34 -0.18
N LEU A 297 23.15 17.17 0.21
CA LEU A 297 24.51 17.07 0.74
C LEU A 297 25.41 16.27 -0.22
N ASP A 298 26.63 16.76 -0.39
CA ASP A 298 27.69 15.99 -1.04
C ASP A 298 28.02 14.72 -0.23
N PRO A 299 28.60 13.66 -0.87
CA PRO A 299 29.07 12.48 -0.15
C PRO A 299 29.99 12.86 1.02
N SER A 300 29.55 12.54 2.22
CA SER A 300 30.23 12.90 3.48
C SER A 300 29.87 11.92 4.60
N PRO A 301 30.68 11.81 5.66
CA PRO A 301 30.33 10.98 6.81
C PRO A 301 28.97 11.37 7.44
N ALA A 302 28.65 12.65 7.47
CA ALA A 302 27.36 13.12 8.00
C ALA A 302 26.19 12.64 7.15
N ARG A 303 26.30 12.71 5.81
CA ARG A 303 25.30 12.15 4.88
C ARG A 303 25.14 10.65 5.09
N SER A 304 26.24 9.90 5.18
CA SER A 304 26.20 8.45 5.40
C SER A 304 25.50 8.07 6.72
N VAL A 305 25.71 8.83 7.79
CA VAL A 305 24.99 8.63 9.07
C VAL A 305 23.50 8.90 8.90
N LEU A 306 23.10 9.98 8.23
CA LEU A 306 21.70 10.29 7.99
C LEU A 306 21.02 9.23 7.12
N GLU A 307 21.67 8.75 6.07
CA GLU A 307 21.19 7.68 5.20
C GLU A 307 21.05 6.36 5.97
N PHE A 308 21.98 6.02 6.86
CA PHE A 308 21.89 4.84 7.71
C PHE A 308 20.74 4.92 8.70
N VAL A 309 20.66 6.01 9.48
CA VAL A 309 19.61 6.19 10.51
C VAL A 309 18.21 6.30 9.87
N GLY A 310 18.13 6.94 8.72
CA GLY A 310 16.88 7.08 7.98
C GLY A 310 16.61 5.95 6.99
N SER A 311 17.46 4.91 6.94
CA SER A 311 17.07 3.71 6.17
C SER A 311 15.77 3.13 6.75
N PRO A 312 14.82 2.68 5.90
CA PRO A 312 13.50 2.25 6.36
C PRO A 312 13.54 1.18 7.46
N PHE A 313 14.50 0.26 7.34
CA PHE A 313 14.72 -0.78 8.34
C PHE A 313 15.10 -0.18 9.71
N VAL A 314 16.08 0.72 9.76
CA VAL A 314 16.55 1.32 11.02
C VAL A 314 15.48 2.24 11.61
N ALA A 315 14.88 3.08 10.79
CA ALA A 315 13.85 4.03 11.20
C ALA A 315 12.61 3.35 11.82
N LEU A 316 12.11 2.29 11.16
CA LEU A 316 10.96 1.52 11.68
C LEU A 316 11.33 0.67 12.89
N THR A 317 12.53 0.07 12.92
CA THR A 317 13.00 -0.66 14.10
C THR A 317 13.09 0.26 15.30
N PHE A 318 13.68 1.45 15.14
CA PHE A 318 13.78 2.44 16.19
C PHE A 318 12.39 2.90 16.67
N ALA A 319 11.47 3.20 15.75
CA ALA A 319 10.11 3.58 16.09
C ALA A 319 9.35 2.46 16.84
N LEU A 320 9.53 1.20 16.45
CA LEU A 320 8.94 0.05 17.13
C LEU A 320 9.50 -0.13 18.54
N LEU A 321 10.81 -0.03 18.71
CA LEU A 321 11.44 -0.11 20.05
C LEU A 321 11.00 1.05 20.93
N LEU A 322 10.87 2.26 20.37
CA LEU A 322 10.33 3.42 21.07
C LEU A 322 8.87 3.18 21.49
N ALA A 323 8.05 2.60 20.63
CA ALA A 323 6.67 2.23 20.95
C ALA A 323 6.61 1.15 22.04
N TYR A 324 7.44 0.11 21.96
CA TYR A 324 7.54 -0.91 23.01
C TYR A 324 7.89 -0.30 24.37
N TYR A 325 8.82 0.65 24.39
CA TYR A 325 9.21 1.30 25.63
C TYR A 325 8.13 2.25 26.17
N LEU A 326 7.68 3.22 25.34
CA LEU A 326 6.77 4.30 25.77
C LEU A 326 5.32 3.83 25.97
N LEU A 327 4.83 2.94 25.10
CA LEU A 327 3.45 2.46 25.12
C LEU A 327 3.28 1.13 25.84
N GLY A 328 4.34 0.33 25.90
CA GLY A 328 4.34 -0.98 26.55
C GLY A 328 5.03 -0.96 27.93
N ILE A 329 6.34 -1.10 27.97
CA ILE A 329 7.11 -1.34 29.21
C ILE A 329 6.87 -0.27 30.27
N ARG A 330 6.97 1.02 29.89
CA ARG A 330 6.73 2.14 30.81
C ARG A 330 5.30 2.18 31.35
N ARG A 331 4.38 1.49 30.70
CA ARG A 331 2.94 1.40 31.07
C ARG A 331 2.57 0.06 31.69
N GLY A 332 3.56 -0.72 32.11
CA GLY A 332 3.35 -1.97 32.84
C GLY A 332 3.05 -3.20 32.00
N TRP A 333 3.22 -3.13 30.66
CA TRP A 333 3.08 -4.33 29.85
C TRP A 333 4.24 -5.29 30.06
N SER A 334 3.93 -6.58 30.16
CA SER A 334 4.95 -7.61 30.21
C SER A 334 5.62 -7.80 28.84
N ARG A 335 6.83 -8.34 28.84
CA ARG A 335 7.53 -8.72 27.58
C ARG A 335 6.70 -9.72 26.77
N LYS A 336 6.03 -10.65 27.47
CA LYS A 336 5.14 -11.63 26.84
C LYS A 336 3.94 -10.96 26.14
N SER A 337 3.36 -9.92 26.72
CA SER A 337 2.26 -9.15 26.10
C SER A 337 2.73 -8.46 24.83
N LEU A 338 3.91 -7.84 24.86
CA LEU A 338 4.50 -7.20 23.66
C LEU A 338 4.75 -8.23 22.55
N GLU A 339 5.31 -9.39 22.89
CA GLU A 339 5.52 -10.51 21.99
C GLU A 339 4.20 -11.00 21.38
N THR A 340 3.17 -11.20 22.20
CA THR A 340 1.85 -11.69 21.75
C THR A 340 1.20 -10.72 20.78
N VAL A 341 1.16 -9.42 21.10
CA VAL A 341 0.58 -8.39 20.24
C VAL A 341 1.33 -8.34 18.90
N SER A 342 2.65 -8.33 18.94
CA SER A 342 3.50 -8.29 17.74
C SER A 342 3.32 -9.53 16.88
N THR A 343 3.33 -10.72 17.46
CA THR A 343 3.16 -11.99 16.73
C THR A 343 1.77 -12.09 16.11
N SER A 344 0.73 -11.68 16.84
CA SER A 344 -0.65 -11.70 16.34
C SER A 344 -0.85 -10.76 15.16
N SER A 345 -0.17 -9.61 15.15
CA SER A 345 -0.24 -8.63 14.07
C SER A 345 0.33 -9.13 12.74
N LEU A 346 1.20 -10.13 12.76
CA LEU A 346 1.81 -10.69 11.55
C LEU A 346 0.92 -11.70 10.81
N LYS A 347 -0.15 -12.22 11.43
CA LYS A 347 -1.02 -13.22 10.81
C LYS A 347 -1.60 -12.78 9.45
N PRO A 348 -2.17 -11.56 9.29
CA PRO A 348 -2.70 -11.10 8.01
C PRO A 348 -1.60 -10.79 6.97
N VAL A 349 -0.36 -10.59 7.40
CA VAL A 349 0.76 -10.19 6.54
C VAL A 349 1.17 -11.30 5.57
N GLY A 350 1.03 -12.56 5.95
CA GLY A 350 1.46 -13.71 5.13
C GLY A 350 0.85 -13.72 3.72
N ASN A 351 -0.46 -13.52 3.61
CA ASN A 351 -1.12 -13.43 2.30
C ASN A 351 -0.60 -12.26 1.45
N ILE A 352 -0.35 -11.12 2.09
CA ILE A 352 0.17 -9.92 1.41
C ILE A 352 1.57 -10.19 0.85
N LEU A 353 2.45 -10.79 1.64
CA LEU A 353 3.81 -11.14 1.22
C LEU A 353 3.82 -12.12 0.04
N LEU A 354 2.95 -13.12 0.05
CA LEU A 354 2.83 -14.05 -1.08
C LEU A 354 2.41 -13.34 -2.37
N VAL A 355 1.43 -12.42 -2.31
CA VAL A 355 1.00 -11.64 -3.49
C VAL A 355 2.12 -10.71 -3.97
N VAL A 356 2.83 -10.06 -3.04
CA VAL A 356 3.99 -9.20 -3.36
C VAL A 356 5.09 -10.02 -4.04
N GLY A 357 5.41 -11.20 -3.50
CA GLY A 357 6.39 -12.12 -4.09
C GLY A 357 6.00 -12.55 -5.50
N ALA A 358 4.73 -12.91 -5.73
CA ALA A 358 4.24 -13.28 -7.04
C ALA A 358 4.28 -12.11 -8.05
N GLY A 359 4.04 -10.87 -7.61
CA GLY A 359 4.25 -9.67 -8.43
C GLY A 359 5.70 -9.53 -8.88
N GLY A 360 6.66 -9.81 -7.97
CA GLY A 360 8.08 -9.86 -8.30
C GLY A 360 8.44 -10.94 -9.31
N VAL A 361 7.85 -12.15 -9.18
CA VAL A 361 8.00 -13.24 -10.15
C VAL A 361 7.50 -12.80 -11.53
N PHE A 362 6.30 -12.21 -11.59
CA PHE A 362 5.72 -11.75 -12.85
C PHE A 362 6.61 -10.71 -13.55
N GLY A 363 7.08 -9.70 -12.81
CA GLY A 363 8.01 -8.71 -13.34
C GLY A 363 9.33 -9.32 -13.83
N ALA A 364 9.92 -10.26 -13.08
CA ALA A 364 11.15 -10.96 -13.47
C ALA A 364 10.97 -11.79 -14.75
N VAL A 365 9.84 -12.49 -14.89
CA VAL A 365 9.52 -13.27 -16.10
C VAL A 365 9.32 -12.36 -17.31
N LEU A 366 8.57 -11.25 -17.19
CA LEU A 366 8.41 -10.27 -18.27
C LEU A 366 9.76 -9.71 -18.74
N LYS A 367 10.67 -9.44 -17.80
CA LYS A 367 12.03 -8.96 -18.11
C LYS A 367 12.87 -10.04 -18.80
N ALA A 368 12.93 -11.24 -18.23
CA ALA A 368 13.73 -12.34 -18.75
C ALA A 368 13.27 -12.82 -20.15
N SER A 369 11.98 -12.73 -20.44
CA SER A 369 11.39 -13.15 -21.72
C SER A 369 11.49 -12.11 -22.84
N GLY A 370 11.95 -10.88 -22.57
CA GLY A 370 11.97 -9.79 -23.55
C GLY A 370 10.60 -9.13 -23.80
N VAL A 371 9.52 -9.63 -23.19
CA VAL A 371 8.17 -9.03 -23.27
C VAL A 371 8.19 -7.59 -22.79
N ALA A 372 8.94 -7.32 -21.74
CA ALA A 372 9.09 -5.98 -21.17
C ALA A 372 9.63 -4.98 -22.18
N GLN A 373 10.70 -5.34 -22.91
CA GLN A 373 11.31 -4.50 -23.95
C GLN A 373 10.31 -4.22 -25.08
N ALA A 374 9.65 -5.27 -25.57
CA ALA A 374 8.66 -5.12 -26.64
C ALA A 374 7.50 -4.17 -26.27
N LEU A 375 7.04 -4.22 -25.01
CA LEU A 375 6.04 -3.31 -24.47
C LEU A 375 6.58 -1.88 -24.40
N SER A 376 7.78 -1.68 -23.88
CA SER A 376 8.42 -0.36 -23.74
C SER A 376 8.54 0.35 -25.09
N ASP A 377 9.10 -0.35 -26.08
CA ASP A 377 9.26 0.19 -27.45
C ASP A 377 7.90 0.60 -28.05
N THR A 378 6.89 -0.27 -27.90
CA THR A 378 5.54 0.01 -28.45
C THR A 378 4.86 1.21 -27.77
N PHE A 379 4.98 1.34 -26.44
CA PHE A 379 4.41 2.48 -25.74
C PHE A 379 5.13 3.80 -26.08
N HIS A 380 6.44 3.73 -26.31
CA HIS A 380 7.20 4.88 -26.80
C HIS A 380 6.67 5.32 -28.17
N ASP A 381 6.46 4.39 -29.09
CA ASP A 381 5.96 4.65 -30.45
C ASP A 381 4.53 5.22 -30.48
N VAL A 382 3.65 4.74 -29.58
CA VAL A 382 2.26 5.21 -29.45
C VAL A 382 2.17 6.55 -28.71
N GLY A 383 3.24 6.96 -28.00
CA GLY A 383 3.26 8.21 -27.24
C GLY A 383 2.32 8.23 -26.04
N LEU A 384 1.91 7.06 -25.51
CA LEU A 384 1.08 6.98 -24.31
C LEU A 384 1.96 7.13 -23.06
N PRO A 385 1.75 8.17 -22.21
CA PRO A 385 2.53 8.36 -21.01
C PRO A 385 2.39 7.17 -20.05
N VAL A 386 3.50 6.62 -19.56
CA VAL A 386 3.50 5.48 -18.64
C VAL A 386 2.68 5.74 -17.37
N ILE A 387 2.60 6.98 -16.93
CA ILE A 387 1.80 7.38 -15.77
C ILE A 387 0.30 7.18 -15.99
N VAL A 388 -0.21 7.46 -17.20
CA VAL A 388 -1.61 7.24 -17.58
C VAL A 388 -1.91 5.75 -17.68
N LEU A 389 -1.02 5.01 -18.34
CA LEU A 389 -1.14 3.56 -18.47
C LEU A 389 -1.18 2.89 -17.09
N SER A 390 -0.28 3.28 -16.20
CA SER A 390 -0.19 2.75 -14.84
C SER A 390 -1.48 2.98 -14.05
N TYR A 391 -2.06 4.17 -14.14
CA TYR A 391 -3.36 4.47 -13.54
C TYR A 391 -4.47 3.59 -14.09
N LEU A 392 -4.57 3.47 -15.41
CA LEU A 392 -5.65 2.70 -16.07
C LEU A 392 -5.56 1.20 -15.75
N ILE A 393 -4.37 0.61 -15.78
CA ILE A 393 -4.18 -0.80 -15.41
C ILE A 393 -4.63 -1.03 -13.96
N SER A 394 -4.17 -0.17 -13.04
CA SER A 394 -4.51 -0.29 -11.63
C SER A 394 -6.02 -0.13 -11.39
N LEU A 395 -6.66 0.84 -12.07
CA LEU A 395 -8.09 1.08 -12.02
C LEU A 395 -8.89 -0.15 -12.50
N VAL A 396 -8.52 -0.72 -13.66
CA VAL A 396 -9.19 -1.90 -14.20
C VAL A 396 -9.07 -3.08 -13.24
N LEU A 397 -7.85 -3.34 -12.73
CA LEU A 397 -7.62 -4.39 -11.74
C LEU A 397 -8.44 -4.16 -10.46
N ARG A 398 -8.50 -2.92 -9.97
CA ARG A 398 -9.28 -2.56 -8.78
C ARG A 398 -10.78 -2.83 -8.97
N VAL A 399 -11.36 -2.32 -10.05
CA VAL A 399 -12.78 -2.54 -10.36
C VAL A 399 -13.09 -4.02 -10.54
N ALA A 400 -12.15 -4.78 -11.08
CA ALA A 400 -12.32 -6.20 -11.36
C ALA A 400 -12.26 -7.09 -10.10
N GLN A 401 -11.30 -6.85 -9.19
CA GLN A 401 -10.98 -7.78 -8.08
C GLN A 401 -11.28 -7.24 -6.68
N GLY A 402 -11.41 -5.92 -6.52
CA GLY A 402 -11.81 -5.30 -5.26
C GLY A 402 -10.70 -5.05 -4.24
N SER A 403 -9.43 -5.44 -4.46
CA SER A 403 -8.33 -5.23 -3.50
C SER A 403 -7.36 -4.15 -3.96
N ALA A 404 -7.21 -3.08 -3.19
CA ALA A 404 -6.26 -2.01 -3.49
C ALA A 404 -4.80 -2.52 -3.48
N THR A 405 -4.39 -3.26 -2.45
CA THR A 405 -3.03 -3.79 -2.33
C THR A 405 -2.66 -4.69 -3.51
N VAL A 406 -3.57 -5.59 -3.91
CA VAL A 406 -3.33 -6.49 -5.06
C VAL A 406 -3.25 -5.70 -6.36
N ALA A 407 -4.12 -4.70 -6.56
CA ALA A 407 -4.07 -3.83 -7.74
C ALA A 407 -2.74 -3.08 -7.83
N ILE A 408 -2.25 -2.50 -6.71
CA ILE A 408 -0.95 -1.83 -6.66
C ILE A 408 0.19 -2.79 -7.04
N VAL A 409 0.28 -3.93 -6.37
CA VAL A 409 1.38 -4.87 -6.54
C VAL A 409 1.40 -5.45 -7.95
N THR A 410 0.24 -5.87 -8.47
CA THR A 410 0.12 -6.42 -9.81
C THR A 410 0.48 -5.39 -10.87
N THR A 411 -0.04 -4.16 -10.75
CA THR A 411 0.27 -3.08 -11.70
C THR A 411 1.75 -2.72 -11.64
N ALA A 412 2.34 -2.59 -10.45
CA ALA A 412 3.76 -2.31 -10.29
C ALA A 412 4.62 -3.41 -10.96
N GLY A 413 4.26 -4.69 -10.81
CA GLY A 413 4.93 -5.79 -11.49
C GLY A 413 4.84 -5.73 -13.02
N ILE A 414 3.69 -5.29 -13.55
CA ILE A 414 3.48 -5.09 -15.00
C ILE A 414 4.30 -3.90 -15.52
N VAL A 415 4.35 -2.81 -14.77
CA VAL A 415 4.95 -1.53 -15.20
C VAL A 415 6.46 -1.48 -14.91
N ALA A 416 6.97 -2.26 -13.95
CA ALA A 416 8.38 -2.25 -13.56
C ALA A 416 9.36 -2.36 -14.75
N PRO A 417 9.18 -3.29 -15.69
CA PRO A 417 10.07 -3.40 -16.82
C PRO A 417 10.06 -2.15 -17.73
N LEU A 418 8.93 -1.47 -17.86
CA LEU A 418 8.79 -0.25 -18.69
C LEU A 418 9.61 0.93 -18.14
N LEU A 419 9.92 0.91 -16.84
CA LEU A 419 10.65 1.97 -16.16
C LEU A 419 12.15 1.66 -16.01
N THR A 420 12.56 0.39 -16.10
CA THR A 420 13.97 0.02 -15.92
C THR A 420 14.87 0.42 -17.08
N GLU A 421 14.33 0.64 -18.28
CA GLU A 421 15.08 0.97 -19.48
C GLU A 421 15.17 2.49 -19.73
N GLY A 422 14.28 3.28 -19.14
CA GLY A 422 14.35 4.73 -19.16
C GLY A 422 15.18 5.25 -17.97
N HIS A 423 16.06 6.25 -18.21
CA HIS A 423 16.74 6.96 -17.13
C HIS A 423 15.77 7.92 -16.42
N HIS A 424 14.76 7.36 -15.74
CA HIS A 424 13.77 8.15 -15.03
C HIS A 424 14.27 8.60 -13.66
N SER A 425 13.92 9.82 -13.26
CA SER A 425 14.21 10.32 -11.92
C SER A 425 13.44 9.54 -10.86
N GLN A 426 14.00 9.43 -9.63
CA GLN A 426 13.30 8.81 -8.49
C GLN A 426 11.95 9.49 -8.21
N ALA A 427 11.88 10.81 -8.42
CA ALA A 427 10.66 11.59 -8.28
C ALA A 427 9.59 11.17 -9.31
N PHE A 428 9.98 11.00 -10.57
CA PHE A 428 9.05 10.54 -11.62
C PHE A 428 8.52 9.14 -11.33
N VAL A 429 9.39 8.19 -10.98
CA VAL A 429 8.96 6.83 -10.67
C VAL A 429 8.07 6.79 -9.43
N ALA A 430 8.34 7.65 -8.42
CA ALA A 430 7.43 7.81 -7.28
C ALA A 430 6.04 8.34 -7.70
N LEU A 431 5.97 9.24 -8.69
CA LEU A 431 4.68 9.71 -9.23
C LEU A 431 3.95 8.62 -10.02
N VAL A 432 4.67 7.74 -10.69
CA VAL A 432 4.06 6.53 -11.29
C VAL A 432 3.46 5.64 -10.20
N ILE A 433 4.15 5.46 -9.06
CA ILE A 433 3.58 4.76 -7.89
C ILE A 433 2.31 5.48 -7.41
N MET A 434 2.30 6.81 -7.36
CA MET A 434 1.09 7.56 -6.97
C MET A 434 -0.06 7.38 -7.96
N ALA A 435 0.21 7.30 -9.25
CA ALA A 435 -0.81 6.99 -10.26
C ALA A 435 -1.38 5.57 -10.08
N ILE A 436 -0.50 4.58 -9.83
CA ILE A 436 -0.91 3.20 -9.51
C ILE A 436 -1.78 3.19 -8.24
N SER A 437 -1.34 3.87 -7.19
CA SER A 437 -2.05 4.00 -5.91
C SER A 437 -3.42 4.66 -6.08
N ALA A 438 -3.48 5.74 -6.85
CA ALA A 438 -4.73 6.40 -7.18
C ALA A 438 -5.70 5.46 -7.92
N GLY A 439 -5.24 4.74 -8.94
CA GLY A 439 -6.06 3.75 -9.65
C GLY A 439 -6.57 2.62 -8.74
N SER A 440 -5.75 2.20 -7.76
CA SER A 440 -6.05 1.09 -6.87
C SER A 440 -7.20 1.32 -5.89
N ILE A 441 -7.62 2.55 -5.69
CA ILE A 441 -8.74 2.89 -4.80
C ILE A 441 -9.99 3.32 -5.58
N PHE A 442 -9.92 3.42 -6.91
CA PHE A 442 -11.05 3.84 -7.72
C PHE A 442 -12.27 2.96 -7.51
N ALA A 443 -13.43 3.61 -7.35
CA ALA A 443 -14.76 2.99 -7.36
C ALA A 443 -14.90 1.71 -6.50
N SER A 444 -14.46 1.76 -5.23
CA SER A 444 -14.72 0.69 -4.26
C SER A 444 -16.22 0.34 -4.23
N HIS A 445 -16.59 -0.90 -4.58
CA HIS A 445 -17.97 -1.34 -4.73
C HIS A 445 -18.18 -2.76 -4.19
N VAL A 446 -19.24 -3.44 -4.58
CA VAL A 446 -19.70 -4.72 -4.00
C VAL A 446 -18.70 -5.88 -4.05
N ASN A 447 -17.65 -5.79 -4.84
CA ASN A 447 -16.56 -6.78 -4.88
C ASN A 447 -15.45 -6.52 -3.84
N ASP A 448 -15.53 -5.41 -3.12
CA ASP A 448 -14.52 -4.96 -2.15
C ASP A 448 -14.99 -5.20 -0.71
N GLY A 449 -14.12 -5.84 0.09
CA GLY A 449 -14.37 -6.00 1.53
C GLY A 449 -14.55 -4.68 2.27
N GLY A 450 -13.80 -3.63 1.87
CA GLY A 450 -13.92 -2.29 2.43
C GLY A 450 -15.31 -1.68 2.22
N PHE A 451 -15.92 -1.88 1.03
CA PHE A 451 -17.29 -1.45 0.76
C PHE A 451 -18.30 -2.05 1.76
N TRP A 452 -18.22 -3.35 1.99
CA TRP A 452 -19.10 -4.03 2.92
C TRP A 452 -18.85 -3.66 4.38
N MET A 453 -17.59 -3.44 4.74
CA MET A 453 -17.25 -2.94 6.07
C MET A 453 -17.86 -1.57 6.32
N VAL A 454 -17.69 -0.62 5.39
CA VAL A 454 -18.28 0.72 5.48
C VAL A 454 -19.80 0.63 5.58
N ALA A 455 -20.44 -0.16 4.71
CA ALA A 455 -21.89 -0.34 4.72
C ALA A 455 -22.38 -0.88 6.08
N LYS A 456 -21.80 -1.97 6.56
CA LYS A 456 -22.24 -2.66 7.77
C LYS A 456 -21.91 -1.88 9.04
N TYR A 457 -20.66 -1.43 9.22
CA TYR A 457 -20.26 -0.73 10.46
C TYR A 457 -20.99 0.60 10.64
N PHE A 458 -21.24 1.34 9.57
CA PHE A 458 -21.93 2.63 9.70
C PHE A 458 -23.42 2.57 9.42
N GLY A 459 -23.99 1.37 9.24
CA GLY A 459 -25.42 1.16 9.01
C GLY A 459 -25.93 1.82 7.73
N ILE A 460 -25.09 1.89 6.71
CA ILE A 460 -25.39 2.53 5.43
C ILE A 460 -25.98 1.47 4.48
N SER A 461 -27.09 1.78 3.82
CA SER A 461 -27.63 0.88 2.79
C SER A 461 -26.64 0.68 1.63
N GLU A 462 -26.68 -0.48 0.95
CA GLU A 462 -25.83 -0.73 -0.22
C GLU A 462 -25.94 0.39 -1.26
N ARG A 463 -27.17 0.84 -1.51
CA ARG A 463 -27.45 1.94 -2.45
C ARG A 463 -26.79 3.25 -2.02
N ASP A 464 -26.84 3.58 -0.74
CA ASP A 464 -26.23 4.81 -0.24
C ASP A 464 -24.73 4.66 -0.10
N THR A 465 -24.22 3.46 0.16
CA THR A 465 -22.76 3.18 0.13
C THR A 465 -22.20 3.40 -1.28
N LEU A 466 -22.89 2.94 -2.32
CA LEU A 466 -22.52 3.23 -3.70
C LEU A 466 -22.55 4.74 -4.03
N ARG A 467 -23.48 5.48 -3.47
CA ARG A 467 -23.62 6.93 -3.70
C ARG A 467 -22.69 7.79 -2.84
N THR A 468 -22.17 7.27 -1.75
CA THR A 468 -21.35 8.00 -0.81
C THR A 468 -19.90 7.53 -0.85
N TRP A 469 -19.64 6.31 -0.40
CA TRP A 469 -18.29 5.73 -0.31
C TRP A 469 -17.66 5.50 -1.69
N THR A 470 -18.37 4.82 -2.60
CA THR A 470 -17.82 4.52 -3.94
C THR A 470 -17.48 5.79 -4.71
N VAL A 471 -18.33 6.82 -4.61
CA VAL A 471 -18.05 8.11 -5.26
C VAL A 471 -16.92 8.85 -4.55
N LEU A 472 -16.85 8.79 -3.21
CA LEU A 472 -15.76 9.39 -2.43
C LEU A 472 -14.40 8.81 -2.86
N GLU A 473 -14.31 7.48 -2.96
CA GLU A 473 -13.10 6.79 -3.42
C GLU A 473 -12.74 7.17 -4.87
N SER A 474 -13.75 7.33 -5.74
CA SER A 474 -13.53 7.79 -7.10
C SER A 474 -13.01 9.23 -7.17
N VAL A 475 -13.52 10.12 -6.31
CA VAL A 475 -13.03 11.51 -6.19
C VAL A 475 -11.59 11.52 -5.68
N LEU A 476 -11.29 10.75 -4.64
CA LEU A 476 -9.95 10.61 -4.07
C LEU A 476 -8.96 10.11 -5.14
N SER A 477 -9.35 9.07 -5.88
CA SER A 477 -8.57 8.48 -6.97
C SER A 477 -8.28 9.49 -8.08
N LEU A 478 -9.32 10.09 -8.66
CA LEU A 478 -9.17 11.05 -9.77
C LEU A 478 -8.35 12.27 -9.36
N ALA A 479 -8.59 12.84 -8.19
CA ALA A 479 -7.83 13.98 -7.71
C ALA A 479 -6.35 13.63 -7.49
N GLY A 480 -6.06 12.47 -6.88
CA GLY A 480 -4.69 11.99 -6.69
C GLY A 480 -3.97 11.74 -8.02
N PHE A 481 -4.65 11.13 -8.99
CA PHE A 481 -4.10 10.91 -10.32
C PHE A 481 -3.83 12.22 -11.07
N VAL A 482 -4.76 13.17 -11.06
CA VAL A 482 -4.58 14.46 -11.71
C VAL A 482 -3.35 15.19 -11.17
N VAL A 483 -3.17 15.20 -9.84
CA VAL A 483 -1.98 15.81 -9.24
C VAL A 483 -0.71 15.07 -9.67
N ALA A 484 -0.70 13.74 -9.64
CA ALA A 484 0.44 12.94 -10.08
C ALA A 484 0.79 13.21 -11.54
N ALA A 485 -0.21 13.25 -12.42
CA ALA A 485 -0.03 13.53 -13.84
C ALA A 485 0.48 14.96 -14.10
N VAL A 486 -0.05 15.96 -13.39
CA VAL A 486 0.41 17.36 -13.54
C VAL A 486 1.85 17.50 -13.04
N VAL A 487 2.16 16.97 -11.87
CA VAL A 487 3.52 17.08 -11.29
C VAL A 487 4.54 16.33 -12.15
N SER A 488 4.15 15.21 -12.77
CA SER A 488 5.06 14.43 -13.62
C SER A 488 5.62 15.22 -14.81
N VAL A 489 4.89 16.19 -15.32
CA VAL A 489 5.34 17.06 -16.43
C VAL A 489 6.56 17.91 -16.03
N PHE A 490 6.75 18.18 -14.73
CA PHE A 490 7.84 19.03 -14.23
C PHE A 490 9.05 18.24 -13.71
N VAL A 491 8.95 16.91 -13.60
CA VAL A 491 10.00 16.06 -13.01
C VAL A 491 10.39 14.87 -13.89
N SER A 492 9.84 14.81 -15.11
CA SER A 492 10.18 13.81 -16.13
C SER A 492 11.56 14.05 -16.75
#